data_0c22e4051c8bef49a8220a2acd5d23b7
#
_entry.id   0c22e4051c8bef49a8220a2acd5d23b7
#
_cell.length_a   1.000
_cell.length_b   1.000
_cell.length_c   1.000
_cell.angle_alpha   90.00
_cell.angle_beta   90.00
_cell.angle_gamma   90.00
#
_symmetry.space_group_name_H-M   'P 1'
#
loop_
_entity.id
_entity.type
_entity.pdbx_description
1 polymer ?
#
loop_
_entity_poly.entity_id
_entity_poly.type
_entity_poly.pdbx_seq_one_letter_code
_entity_poly.pdbx_strand_id
1 'polypeptide(L)'
;MSDLIEILFSFDTTGSMYPCLSQVRRVLKQSIERLFKDIPNLRISVLAHGDYCDKNRTYVTTFLNLSNNMTNITNFVMNIGPTGGGDSPECYEKVLRQARTEISWTPGSKKLIVIIGDDIPHPPHYNMNTEKIDWRKELDLLKEMGIQVYGVHAMPGIRRHSKPFYMEIANKTGGFYLTLEQFSDIMNLIMGVCYNQNNSLNQFNDEIERSGFMTVSLKKSFDALRGISIEKDYSEYDFEYEDPYFEKPKRTSYRDIRRVTKKSGEFKNLPEGLEIIPSGRFQVIPVDSTIDIKTFVSSQGIPFQKGRGFYELSKSVKVQQYKEIILMNKRTGEFFGGKEARLILGLKPQTASGGITERLPNIELSNWRVFIQSTSNNRKLIAGTTFLYEVID
;
A
#
# COMPACT_ATOMS: atom_id res chain seq x y z
N MET A 1 0.67 20.09 -34.52
CA MET A 1 -0.01 18.77 -34.35
C MET A 1 0.23 18.38 -32.92
N SER A 2 -0.81 18.04 -32.14
CA SER A 2 -0.61 17.52 -30.77
C SER A 2 0.11 16.18 -30.88
N ASP A 3 1.14 16.01 -30.07
CA ASP A 3 1.93 14.78 -30.05
C ASP A 3 1.05 13.58 -29.67
N LEU A 4 1.31 12.43 -30.32
CA LEU A 4 0.62 11.18 -30.00
C LEU A 4 0.99 10.74 -28.59
N ILE A 5 -0.02 10.46 -27.77
CA ILE A 5 0.14 9.94 -26.41
C ILE A 5 -0.31 8.49 -26.38
N GLU A 6 0.52 7.63 -25.82
CA GLU A 6 0.28 6.20 -25.69
C GLU A 6 0.43 5.77 -24.23
N ILE A 7 -0.59 5.11 -23.72
CA ILE A 7 -0.67 4.72 -22.31
C ILE A 7 -0.93 3.21 -22.21
N LEU A 8 -0.09 2.49 -21.47
CA LEU A 8 -0.37 1.13 -21.02
C LEU A 8 -0.86 1.16 -19.58
N PHE A 9 -2.07 0.69 -19.35
CA PHE A 9 -2.54 0.37 -18.00
C PHE A 9 -2.32 -1.11 -17.72
N SER A 10 -1.51 -1.42 -16.73
CA SER A 10 -1.37 -2.78 -16.22
C SER A 10 -2.00 -2.88 -14.84
N PHE A 11 -2.76 -3.95 -14.58
CA PHE A 11 -3.33 -4.19 -13.27
C PHE A 11 -3.31 -5.67 -12.88
N ASP A 12 -3.02 -5.87 -11.62
CA ASP A 12 -2.99 -7.16 -10.96
C ASP A 12 -4.41 -7.68 -10.73
N THR A 13 -4.64 -8.96 -11.02
CA THR A 13 -5.92 -9.65 -10.91
C THR A 13 -5.90 -10.83 -9.94
N THR A 14 -4.81 -10.99 -9.18
CA THR A 14 -4.61 -12.07 -8.21
C THR A 14 -5.56 -11.98 -7.02
N GLY A 15 -5.59 -13.02 -6.20
CA GLY A 15 -6.51 -13.15 -5.08
C GLY A 15 -6.39 -12.02 -4.05
N SER A 16 -5.19 -11.49 -3.83
CA SER A 16 -4.94 -10.37 -2.93
C SER A 16 -5.65 -9.09 -3.37
N MET A 17 -5.83 -8.90 -4.69
CA MET A 17 -6.49 -7.75 -5.29
C MET A 17 -8.03 -7.83 -5.29
N TYR A 18 -8.65 -8.97 -4.95
CA TYR A 18 -10.10 -9.13 -4.99
C TYR A 18 -10.88 -8.03 -4.25
N PRO A 19 -10.46 -7.57 -3.06
CA PRO A 19 -11.17 -6.52 -2.34
C PRO A 19 -11.29 -5.20 -3.13
N CYS A 20 -10.31 -4.90 -3.98
CA CYS A 20 -10.24 -3.64 -4.72
C CYS A 20 -10.43 -3.78 -6.25
N LEU A 21 -10.45 -5.00 -6.80
CA LEU A 21 -10.48 -5.24 -8.24
C LEU A 21 -11.69 -4.59 -8.94
N SER A 22 -12.87 -4.62 -8.32
CA SER A 22 -14.07 -3.95 -8.83
C SER A 22 -13.91 -2.43 -8.86
N GLN A 23 -13.26 -1.86 -7.85
CA GLN A 23 -12.93 -0.44 -7.80
C GLN A 23 -11.93 -0.09 -8.92
N VAL A 24 -10.86 -0.87 -9.08
CA VAL A 24 -9.84 -0.68 -10.13
C VAL A 24 -10.52 -0.66 -11.52
N ARG A 25 -11.36 -1.64 -11.83
CA ARG A 25 -12.08 -1.69 -13.12
C ARG A 25 -12.96 -0.48 -13.34
N ARG A 26 -13.76 -0.10 -12.34
CA ARG A 26 -14.65 1.06 -12.43
C ARG A 26 -13.87 2.35 -12.68
N VAL A 27 -12.79 2.55 -11.92
CA VAL A 27 -12.00 3.76 -12.02
C VAL A 27 -11.22 3.79 -13.34
N LEU A 28 -10.65 2.66 -13.80
CA LEU A 28 -10.04 2.56 -15.12
C LEU A 28 -11.03 2.90 -16.24
N LYS A 29 -12.25 2.35 -16.21
CA LYS A 29 -13.27 2.69 -17.20
C LYS A 29 -13.55 4.19 -17.26
N GLN A 30 -13.84 4.81 -16.12
CA GLN A 30 -14.12 6.25 -16.03
C GLN A 30 -12.92 7.09 -16.51
N SER A 31 -11.73 6.64 -16.19
CA SER A 31 -10.49 7.28 -16.58
C SER A 31 -10.27 7.24 -18.08
N ILE A 32 -10.46 6.07 -18.69
CA ILE A 32 -10.34 5.88 -20.13
C ILE A 32 -11.34 6.75 -20.86
N GLU A 33 -12.61 6.77 -20.42
CA GLU A 33 -13.65 7.61 -21.00
C GLU A 33 -13.29 9.11 -20.97
N ARG A 34 -12.74 9.57 -19.83
CA ARG A 34 -12.30 10.96 -19.68
C ARG A 34 -11.09 11.28 -20.56
N LEU A 35 -10.07 10.40 -20.56
CA LEU A 35 -8.87 10.61 -21.38
C LEU A 35 -9.20 10.73 -22.87
N PHE A 36 -10.07 9.88 -23.41
CA PHE A 36 -10.49 9.96 -24.80
C PHE A 36 -11.30 11.21 -25.12
N LYS A 37 -12.05 11.73 -24.14
CA LYS A 37 -12.76 13.00 -24.30
C LYS A 37 -11.83 14.20 -24.39
N ASP A 38 -10.78 14.20 -23.57
CA ASP A 38 -9.94 15.38 -23.33
C ASP A 38 -8.65 15.36 -24.17
N ILE A 39 -8.22 14.19 -24.69
CA ILE A 39 -6.97 14.04 -25.45
C ILE A 39 -7.26 13.51 -26.86
N PRO A 40 -7.11 14.35 -27.91
CA PRO A 40 -7.50 13.98 -29.27
C PRO A 40 -6.64 12.86 -29.88
N ASN A 41 -5.33 12.86 -29.61
CA ASN A 41 -4.38 11.91 -30.16
C ASN A 41 -3.92 10.93 -29.08
N LEU A 42 -4.80 10.00 -28.71
CA LEU A 42 -4.59 9.03 -27.64
C LEU A 42 -4.74 7.61 -28.16
N ARG A 43 -3.83 6.74 -27.75
CA ARG A 43 -3.97 5.28 -27.85
C ARG A 43 -3.74 4.65 -26.48
N ILE A 44 -4.57 3.69 -26.12
CA ILE A 44 -4.48 3.00 -24.84
C ILE A 44 -4.34 1.49 -25.06
N SER A 45 -3.42 0.89 -24.34
CA SER A 45 -3.27 -0.55 -24.13
C SER A 45 -3.69 -0.90 -22.71
N VAL A 46 -4.21 -2.09 -22.52
CA VAL A 46 -4.53 -2.63 -21.19
C VAL A 46 -3.95 -4.03 -21.06
N LEU A 47 -3.23 -4.28 -19.98
CA LEU A 47 -2.64 -5.57 -19.64
C LEU A 47 -3.10 -5.99 -18.26
N ALA A 48 -3.74 -7.13 -18.15
CA ALA A 48 -4.05 -7.76 -16.88
C ALA A 48 -3.07 -8.90 -16.62
N HIS A 49 -2.62 -9.04 -15.37
CA HIS A 49 -1.71 -10.10 -14.98
C HIS A 49 -2.17 -10.81 -13.71
N GLY A 50 -1.90 -12.08 -13.66
CA GLY A 50 -1.97 -12.96 -12.52
C GLY A 50 -0.56 -13.38 -12.11
N ASP A 51 -0.42 -14.66 -11.83
CA ASP A 51 0.87 -15.28 -11.57
C ASP A 51 1.15 -16.46 -12.48
N TYR A 52 2.39 -16.94 -12.52
CA TYR A 52 2.81 -18.10 -13.33
C TYR A 52 2.01 -19.36 -13.02
N CYS A 53 1.60 -19.56 -11.77
CA CYS A 53 0.80 -20.69 -11.35
C CYS A 53 -0.61 -20.71 -11.96
N ASP A 54 -1.10 -19.56 -12.44
CA ASP A 54 -2.41 -19.43 -13.08
C ASP A 54 -2.47 -19.90 -14.52
N LYS A 55 -1.31 -20.20 -15.15
CA LYS A 55 -1.18 -20.55 -16.56
C LYS A 55 -2.19 -21.59 -17.07
N ASN A 56 -2.49 -22.59 -16.26
CA ASN A 56 -3.36 -23.70 -16.64
C ASN A 56 -4.81 -23.55 -16.17
N ARG A 57 -5.14 -22.49 -15.43
CA ARG A 57 -6.45 -22.25 -14.85
C ARG A 57 -7.14 -21.06 -15.46
N THR A 58 -6.40 -19.99 -15.65
CA THR A 58 -6.89 -18.71 -16.19
C THR A 58 -5.89 -18.17 -17.21
N TYR A 59 -5.03 -17.24 -16.80
CA TYR A 59 -3.95 -16.67 -17.60
C TYR A 59 -2.81 -16.19 -16.68
N VAL A 60 -1.58 -16.18 -17.19
CA VAL A 60 -0.46 -15.48 -16.55
C VAL A 60 -0.59 -13.99 -16.84
N THR A 61 -0.74 -13.65 -18.11
CA THR A 61 -1.00 -12.30 -18.59
C THR A 61 -1.99 -12.34 -19.75
N THR A 62 -2.77 -11.30 -19.92
CA THR A 62 -3.60 -11.07 -21.09
C THR A 62 -3.66 -9.58 -21.39
N PHE A 63 -3.63 -9.19 -22.66
CA PHE A 63 -3.62 -7.77 -22.98
C PHE A 63 -4.37 -7.44 -24.27
N LEU A 64 -4.83 -6.21 -24.36
CA LEU A 64 -5.28 -5.55 -25.57
C LEU A 64 -4.18 -4.55 -25.97
N ASN A 65 -3.63 -4.67 -27.18
CA ASN A 65 -2.60 -3.76 -27.66
C ASN A 65 -3.13 -2.35 -27.88
N LEU A 66 -2.24 -1.38 -28.13
CA LEU A 66 -2.58 0.02 -28.29
C LEU A 66 -3.71 0.24 -29.31
N SER A 67 -4.78 0.84 -28.85
CA SER A 67 -6.00 1.11 -29.61
C SER A 67 -6.53 2.51 -29.33
N ASN A 68 -7.21 3.10 -30.30
CA ASN A 68 -8.00 4.31 -30.15
C ASN A 68 -9.51 4.01 -30.04
N ASN A 69 -9.89 2.75 -30.00
CA ASN A 69 -11.29 2.34 -29.84
C ASN A 69 -11.64 2.22 -28.36
N MET A 70 -12.21 3.29 -27.79
CA MET A 70 -12.62 3.39 -26.39
C MET A 70 -13.55 2.22 -25.98
N THR A 71 -14.50 1.83 -26.83
CA THR A 71 -15.46 0.77 -26.53
C THR A 71 -14.76 -0.59 -26.35
N ASN A 72 -13.82 -0.92 -27.25
CA ASN A 72 -13.08 -2.16 -27.14
C ASN A 72 -12.23 -2.21 -25.88
N ILE A 73 -11.59 -1.09 -25.54
CA ILE A 73 -10.73 -0.98 -24.36
C ILE A 73 -11.56 -1.12 -23.06
N THR A 74 -12.67 -0.40 -22.96
CA THR A 74 -13.56 -0.47 -21.78
C THR A 74 -14.20 -1.84 -21.63
N ASN A 75 -14.60 -2.47 -22.72
CA ASN A 75 -15.11 -3.84 -22.70
C ASN A 75 -14.04 -4.84 -22.24
N PHE A 76 -12.80 -4.69 -22.70
CA PHE A 76 -11.69 -5.53 -22.25
C PHE A 76 -11.51 -5.40 -20.72
N VAL A 77 -11.41 -4.17 -20.18
CA VAL A 77 -11.26 -3.93 -18.74
C VAL A 77 -12.40 -4.56 -17.92
N MET A 78 -13.64 -4.41 -18.40
CA MET A 78 -14.82 -4.88 -17.65
C MET A 78 -14.97 -6.39 -17.67
N ASN A 79 -14.49 -7.06 -18.72
CA ASN A 79 -14.66 -8.52 -18.92
C ASN A 79 -13.46 -9.36 -18.47
N ILE A 80 -12.35 -8.75 -18.08
CA ILE A 80 -11.20 -9.47 -17.51
C ILE A 80 -11.66 -10.24 -16.26
N GLY A 81 -11.41 -11.57 -16.26
CA GLY A 81 -11.63 -12.42 -15.10
C GLY A 81 -10.54 -12.22 -14.03
N PRO A 82 -10.84 -12.54 -12.75
CA PRO A 82 -9.80 -12.64 -11.73
C PRO A 82 -8.93 -13.87 -11.97
N THR A 83 -7.69 -13.83 -11.46
CA THR A 83 -6.77 -14.97 -11.36
C THR A 83 -6.62 -15.42 -9.91
N GLY A 84 -5.93 -16.52 -9.66
CA GLY A 84 -5.77 -17.03 -8.29
C GLY A 84 -4.61 -16.39 -7.54
N GLY A 85 -3.45 -16.38 -8.20
CA GLY A 85 -2.18 -16.28 -7.51
C GLY A 85 -1.90 -17.53 -6.69
N GLY A 86 -0.68 -17.84 -6.35
CA GLY A 86 -0.34 -19.05 -5.57
C GLY A 86 0.63 -18.77 -4.45
N ASP A 87 1.46 -17.81 -4.62
CA ASP A 87 2.45 -17.33 -3.70
C ASP A 87 2.51 -15.79 -3.74
N SER A 88 3.44 -15.21 -3.05
CA SER A 88 3.81 -13.82 -3.10
C SER A 88 5.31 -13.85 -3.30
N PRO A 89 5.82 -13.46 -4.42
CA PRO A 89 5.47 -12.42 -5.42
C PRO A 89 4.51 -12.84 -6.56
N GLU A 90 4.32 -11.87 -7.50
CA GLU A 90 3.51 -12.02 -8.71
C GLU A 90 4.32 -11.63 -9.96
N CYS A 91 3.83 -11.87 -11.19
CA CYS A 91 4.64 -11.78 -12.42
C CYS A 91 4.82 -10.35 -12.99
N TYR A 92 5.11 -9.34 -12.14
CA TYR A 92 5.38 -7.96 -12.60
C TYR A 92 6.60 -7.83 -13.52
N GLU A 93 7.63 -8.66 -13.35
CA GLU A 93 8.78 -8.69 -14.25
C GLU A 93 8.36 -9.06 -15.69
N LYS A 94 7.37 -9.96 -15.82
CA LYS A 94 6.81 -10.34 -17.12
C LYS A 94 6.00 -9.20 -17.72
N VAL A 95 5.26 -8.46 -16.91
CA VAL A 95 4.55 -7.24 -17.34
C VAL A 95 5.52 -6.23 -17.94
N LEU A 96 6.63 -5.93 -17.28
CA LEU A 96 7.64 -4.99 -17.79
C LEU A 96 8.28 -5.48 -19.08
N ARG A 97 8.58 -6.80 -19.21
CA ARG A 97 9.08 -7.42 -20.44
C ARG A 97 8.07 -7.26 -21.57
N GLN A 98 6.81 -7.60 -21.36
CA GLN A 98 5.76 -7.50 -22.37
C GLN A 98 5.48 -6.04 -22.76
N ALA A 99 5.48 -5.14 -21.80
CA ALA A 99 5.37 -3.69 -22.06
C ALA A 99 6.45 -3.21 -23.04
N ARG A 100 7.66 -3.77 -22.96
CA ARG A 100 8.77 -3.45 -23.86
C ARG A 100 8.68 -4.16 -25.21
N THR A 101 8.34 -5.43 -25.23
CA THR A 101 8.51 -6.30 -26.40
C THR A 101 7.25 -6.56 -27.21
N GLU A 102 6.08 -6.45 -26.61
CA GLU A 102 4.81 -6.86 -27.22
C GLU A 102 3.85 -5.70 -27.48
N ILE A 103 4.02 -4.57 -26.76
CA ILE A 103 3.23 -3.37 -27.01
C ILE A 103 3.79 -2.62 -28.22
N SER A 104 2.92 -2.34 -29.18
CA SER A 104 3.28 -1.70 -30.47
C SER A 104 3.41 -0.18 -30.34
N TRP A 105 4.39 0.27 -29.55
CA TRP A 105 4.67 1.69 -29.34
C TRP A 105 5.07 2.39 -30.65
N THR A 106 4.50 3.59 -30.87
CA THR A 106 4.86 4.42 -32.03
C THR A 106 6.18 5.15 -31.77
N PRO A 107 7.13 5.15 -32.71
CA PRO A 107 8.32 5.99 -32.60
C PRO A 107 7.95 7.47 -32.46
N GLY A 108 8.58 8.16 -31.51
CA GLY A 108 8.35 9.60 -31.28
C GLY A 108 7.08 9.92 -30.47
N SER A 109 6.24 8.94 -30.14
CA SER A 109 5.10 9.18 -29.24
C SER A 109 5.54 9.40 -27.79
N LYS A 110 4.70 10.05 -26.99
CA LYS A 110 4.84 10.06 -25.53
C LYS A 110 4.29 8.77 -24.94
N LYS A 111 5.14 8.05 -24.21
CA LYS A 111 4.84 6.70 -23.72
C LYS A 111 4.75 6.68 -22.20
N LEU A 112 3.63 6.17 -21.70
CA LEU A 112 3.35 6.07 -20.27
C LEU A 112 2.93 4.63 -19.93
N ILE A 113 3.39 4.14 -18.79
CA ILE A 113 2.91 2.88 -18.20
C ILE A 113 2.38 3.20 -16.80
N VAL A 114 1.20 2.70 -16.49
CA VAL A 114 0.59 2.75 -15.14
C VAL A 114 0.48 1.32 -14.64
N ILE A 115 1.22 0.97 -13.61
CA ILE A 115 1.20 -0.37 -12.99
C ILE A 115 0.43 -0.29 -11.68
N ILE A 116 -0.66 -1.05 -11.59
CA ILE A 116 -1.57 -1.10 -10.44
C ILE A 116 -1.51 -2.49 -9.83
N GLY A 117 -1.17 -2.58 -8.55
CA GLY A 117 -1.10 -3.86 -7.84
C GLY A 117 -0.66 -3.72 -6.39
N ASP A 118 -0.43 -4.83 -5.71
CA ASP A 118 -0.14 -4.85 -4.27
C ASP A 118 1.09 -5.66 -3.88
N ASP A 119 1.73 -6.38 -4.82
CA ASP A 119 2.86 -7.25 -4.55
C ASP A 119 4.13 -6.86 -5.33
N ILE A 120 5.15 -7.70 -5.32
CA ILE A 120 6.48 -7.49 -5.93
C ILE A 120 6.73 -8.50 -7.07
N PRO A 121 7.66 -8.20 -8.00
CA PRO A 121 8.05 -9.13 -9.05
C PRO A 121 8.78 -10.37 -8.55
N HIS A 122 8.67 -11.47 -9.30
CA HIS A 122 9.51 -12.64 -9.09
C HIS A 122 10.97 -12.36 -9.47
N PRO A 123 11.93 -12.99 -8.76
CA PRO A 123 13.34 -12.86 -9.11
C PRO A 123 13.69 -13.71 -10.33
N PRO A 124 14.84 -13.43 -10.99
CA PRO A 124 15.29 -14.20 -12.16
C PRO A 124 15.52 -15.70 -11.90
N HIS A 125 15.79 -16.08 -10.65
CA HIS A 125 16.03 -17.48 -10.28
C HIS A 125 14.76 -18.23 -9.85
N TYR A 126 13.61 -17.58 -9.84
CA TYR A 126 12.34 -18.26 -9.59
C TYR A 126 12.10 -19.33 -10.64
N ASN A 127 11.74 -20.55 -10.21
CA ASN A 127 11.70 -21.71 -11.08
C ASN A 127 10.70 -21.60 -12.25
N MET A 128 9.60 -20.85 -12.06
CA MET A 128 8.60 -20.63 -13.10
C MET A 128 8.90 -19.42 -13.98
N ASN A 129 9.82 -18.54 -13.58
CA ASN A 129 10.39 -17.49 -14.42
C ASN A 129 11.46 -18.09 -15.35
N THR A 130 11.03 -18.94 -16.28
CA THR A 130 11.91 -19.71 -17.19
C THR A 130 12.75 -18.83 -18.09
N GLU A 131 12.29 -17.64 -18.41
CA GLU A 131 13.00 -16.63 -19.19
C GLU A 131 14.04 -15.86 -18.37
N LYS A 132 14.11 -16.10 -17.05
CA LYS A 132 15.00 -15.41 -16.10
C LYS A 132 14.90 -13.90 -16.21
N ILE A 133 13.69 -13.41 -16.33
CA ILE A 133 13.40 -11.97 -16.46
C ILE A 133 13.83 -11.26 -15.17
N ASP A 134 14.69 -10.27 -15.34
CA ASP A 134 15.10 -9.37 -14.27
C ASP A 134 14.35 -8.04 -14.46
N TRP A 135 13.44 -7.74 -13.57
CA TRP A 135 12.58 -6.57 -13.68
C TRP A 135 13.36 -5.24 -13.71
N ARG A 136 14.52 -5.16 -13.04
CA ARG A 136 15.34 -3.95 -13.05
C ARG A 136 15.99 -3.73 -14.40
N LYS A 137 16.45 -4.79 -15.06
CA LYS A 137 16.96 -4.72 -16.44
C LYS A 137 15.87 -4.33 -17.42
N GLU A 138 14.65 -4.89 -17.26
CA GLU A 138 13.53 -4.48 -18.09
C GLU A 138 13.16 -3.00 -17.87
N LEU A 139 13.20 -2.55 -16.63
CA LEU A 139 12.95 -1.16 -16.29
C LEU A 139 13.99 -0.20 -16.89
N ASP A 140 15.27 -0.60 -16.91
CA ASP A 140 16.34 0.19 -17.56
C ASP A 140 16.08 0.32 -19.06
N LEU A 141 15.73 -0.77 -19.71
CA LEU A 141 15.40 -0.77 -21.14
C LEU A 141 14.15 0.06 -21.47
N LEU A 142 13.12 0.01 -20.63
CA LEU A 142 11.94 0.86 -20.76
C LEU A 142 12.30 2.35 -20.63
N LYS A 143 13.17 2.68 -19.67
CA LYS A 143 13.68 4.04 -19.51
C LYS A 143 14.45 4.51 -20.75
N GLU A 144 15.30 3.66 -21.34
CA GLU A 144 16.02 3.96 -22.58
C GLU A 144 15.06 4.21 -23.76
N MET A 145 13.89 3.57 -23.78
CA MET A 145 12.81 3.84 -24.73
C MET A 145 12.05 5.15 -24.48
N GLY A 146 12.41 5.90 -23.43
CA GLY A 146 11.73 7.13 -23.02
C GLY A 146 10.36 6.88 -22.37
N ILE A 147 10.13 5.70 -21.82
CA ILE A 147 8.86 5.33 -21.18
C ILE A 147 8.89 5.74 -19.71
N GLN A 148 7.87 6.48 -19.26
CA GLN A 148 7.66 6.81 -17.86
C GLN A 148 6.72 5.79 -17.21
N VAL A 149 7.10 5.25 -16.05
CA VAL A 149 6.30 4.27 -15.31
C VAL A 149 5.73 4.90 -14.05
N TYR A 150 4.44 4.79 -13.87
CA TYR A 150 3.71 5.24 -12.69
C TYR A 150 3.34 4.03 -11.85
N GLY A 151 3.79 4.00 -10.60
CA GLY A 151 3.51 2.93 -9.66
C GLY A 151 2.28 3.24 -8.82
N VAL A 152 1.22 2.47 -8.98
CA VAL A 152 -0.02 2.59 -8.21
C VAL A 152 -0.12 1.44 -7.23
N HIS A 153 0.23 1.71 -6.00
CA HIS A 153 0.25 0.72 -4.94
C HIS A 153 -1.14 0.53 -4.34
N ALA A 154 -1.76 -0.61 -4.58
CA ALA A 154 -2.99 -1.01 -3.92
C ALA A 154 -2.69 -1.49 -2.50
N MET A 155 -3.60 -1.19 -1.57
CA MET A 155 -3.54 -1.64 -0.18
C MET A 155 -2.19 -1.35 0.55
N PRO A 156 -1.63 -0.12 0.46
CA PRO A 156 -0.30 0.20 0.99
C PRO A 156 -0.19 -0.03 2.51
N GLY A 157 -1.31 0.00 3.23
CA GLY A 157 -1.35 -0.28 4.67
C GLY A 157 -1.08 -1.75 5.02
N ILE A 158 -1.46 -2.68 4.16
CA ILE A 158 -1.35 -4.14 4.35
C ILE A 158 -0.09 -4.67 3.67
N ARG A 159 0.23 -4.20 2.47
CA ARG A 159 1.31 -4.68 1.58
C ARG A 159 2.52 -3.75 1.57
N ARG A 160 3.01 -3.37 2.76
CA ARG A 160 4.13 -2.42 2.89
C ARG A 160 5.42 -2.88 2.25
N HIS A 161 5.66 -4.19 2.20
CA HIS A 161 6.86 -4.78 1.61
C HIS A 161 7.00 -4.50 0.12
N SER A 162 5.90 -4.25 -0.58
CA SER A 162 5.90 -3.96 -2.03
C SER A 162 6.08 -2.46 -2.36
N LYS A 163 5.94 -1.56 -1.38
CA LYS A 163 6.11 -0.12 -1.58
C LYS A 163 7.44 0.25 -2.27
N PRO A 164 8.62 -0.31 -1.87
CA PRO A 164 9.88 -0.01 -2.51
C PRO A 164 9.88 -0.30 -4.01
N PHE A 165 9.25 -1.40 -4.45
CA PHE A 165 9.12 -1.73 -5.86
C PHE A 165 8.38 -0.64 -6.63
N TYR A 166 7.17 -0.22 -6.16
CA TYR A 166 6.38 0.82 -6.83
C TYR A 166 7.09 2.18 -6.84
N MET A 167 7.85 2.49 -5.80
CA MET A 167 8.67 3.70 -5.76
C MET A 167 9.85 3.61 -6.73
N GLU A 168 10.56 2.48 -6.80
CA GLU A 168 11.72 2.31 -7.67
C GLU A 168 11.33 2.40 -9.15
N ILE A 169 10.24 1.73 -9.59
CA ILE A 169 9.79 1.80 -11.00
C ILE A 169 9.40 3.22 -11.39
N ALA A 170 8.77 3.96 -10.49
CA ALA A 170 8.39 5.35 -10.73
C ALA A 170 9.61 6.27 -10.77
N ASN A 171 10.44 6.25 -9.74
CA ASN A 171 11.58 7.18 -9.61
C ASN A 171 12.60 6.99 -10.72
N LYS A 172 12.92 5.75 -11.07
CA LYS A 172 13.95 5.41 -12.06
C LYS A 172 13.58 5.88 -13.47
N THR A 173 12.29 5.93 -13.78
CA THR A 173 11.78 6.34 -15.10
C THR A 173 11.23 7.77 -15.15
N GLY A 174 11.27 8.51 -14.04
CA GLY A 174 10.74 9.86 -13.94
C GLY A 174 9.22 9.94 -13.83
N GLY A 175 8.55 8.84 -13.49
CA GLY A 175 7.14 8.80 -13.14
C GLY A 175 6.87 9.12 -11.67
N PHE A 176 5.68 8.75 -11.16
CA PHE A 176 5.26 9.02 -9.78
C PHE A 176 4.77 7.74 -9.09
N TYR A 177 5.05 7.66 -7.79
CA TYR A 177 4.45 6.68 -6.89
C TYR A 177 3.17 7.26 -6.29
N LEU A 178 2.09 6.50 -6.34
CA LEU A 178 0.78 6.87 -5.82
C LEU A 178 0.12 5.65 -5.16
N THR A 179 -0.85 5.88 -4.29
CA THR A 179 -1.68 4.81 -3.74
C THR A 179 -3.01 4.70 -4.51
N LEU A 180 -3.66 3.55 -4.41
CA LEU A 180 -4.96 3.35 -5.07
C LEU A 180 -6.04 4.32 -4.55
N GLU A 181 -5.94 4.75 -3.30
CA GLU A 181 -6.83 5.77 -2.71
C GLU A 181 -6.68 7.13 -3.41
N GLN A 182 -5.49 7.40 -3.96
CA GLN A 182 -5.17 8.60 -4.75
C GLN A 182 -5.39 8.39 -6.27
N PHE A 183 -6.15 7.37 -6.66
CA PHE A 183 -6.29 7.03 -8.08
C PHE A 183 -6.92 8.13 -8.92
N SER A 184 -7.82 8.92 -8.36
CA SER A 184 -8.32 10.14 -9.01
C SER A 184 -7.21 11.13 -9.31
N ASP A 185 -6.22 11.25 -8.43
CA ASP A 185 -5.05 12.09 -8.60
C ASP A 185 -4.17 11.59 -9.75
N ILE A 186 -4.06 10.26 -9.94
CA ILE A 186 -3.33 9.67 -11.06
C ILE A 186 -3.91 10.15 -12.38
N MET A 187 -5.23 10.17 -12.50
CA MET A 187 -5.87 10.62 -13.72
C MET A 187 -5.63 12.10 -13.99
N ASN A 188 -5.78 12.92 -12.95
CA ASN A 188 -5.45 14.34 -13.06
C ASN A 188 -3.94 14.55 -13.34
N LEU A 189 -3.07 13.69 -12.81
CA LEU A 189 -1.64 13.73 -13.11
C LEU A 189 -1.33 13.35 -14.56
N ILE A 190 -1.92 12.25 -15.08
CA ILE A 190 -1.77 11.85 -16.48
C ILE A 190 -2.29 12.97 -17.40
N MET A 191 -3.45 13.52 -17.09
CA MET A 191 -3.98 14.69 -17.79
C MET A 191 -2.99 15.86 -17.71
N GLY A 192 -2.44 16.16 -16.52
CA GLY A 192 -1.42 17.19 -16.33
C GLY A 192 -0.17 16.96 -17.19
N VAL A 193 0.32 15.72 -17.30
CA VAL A 193 1.42 15.34 -18.20
C VAL A 193 1.06 15.64 -19.65
N CYS A 194 -0.16 15.31 -20.07
CA CYS A 194 -0.63 15.56 -21.42
C CYS A 194 -0.77 17.09 -21.71
N TYR A 195 -1.31 17.84 -20.77
CA TYR A 195 -1.43 19.30 -20.88
C TYR A 195 -0.08 20.01 -20.82
N ASN A 196 0.87 19.49 -20.05
CA ASN A 196 2.23 20.05 -19.99
C ASN A 196 2.93 20.01 -21.35
N GLN A 197 2.73 18.96 -22.13
CA GLN A 197 3.29 18.82 -23.47
C GLN A 197 2.72 19.84 -24.47
N ASN A 198 1.47 20.26 -24.25
CA ASN A 198 0.81 21.27 -25.07
C ASN A 198 0.99 22.69 -24.50
N ASN A 199 1.89 22.90 -23.55
CA ASN A 199 2.09 24.16 -22.82
C ASN A 199 0.82 24.71 -22.15
N SER A 200 -0.14 23.86 -21.84
CA SER A 200 -1.46 24.23 -21.27
C SER A 200 -1.63 23.76 -19.82
N LEU A 201 -0.55 23.30 -19.15
CA LEU A 201 -0.61 22.78 -17.79
C LEU A 201 -1.17 23.80 -16.79
N ASN A 202 -0.87 25.09 -16.97
CA ASN A 202 -1.39 26.12 -16.06
C ASN A 202 -2.91 26.25 -16.15
N GLN A 203 -3.48 26.17 -17.35
CA GLN A 203 -4.94 26.20 -17.54
C GLN A 203 -5.62 25.01 -16.87
N PHE A 204 -5.02 23.82 -17.01
CA PHE A 204 -5.52 22.61 -16.37
C PHE A 204 -5.38 22.67 -14.83
N ASN A 205 -4.28 23.21 -14.31
CA ASN A 205 -4.10 23.43 -12.88
C ASN A 205 -5.21 24.33 -12.32
N ASP A 206 -5.49 25.45 -12.99
CA ASP A 206 -6.54 26.40 -12.58
C ASP A 206 -7.95 25.77 -12.63
N GLU A 207 -8.20 24.86 -13.56
CA GLU A 207 -9.43 24.08 -13.64
C GLU A 207 -9.58 23.13 -12.43
N ILE A 208 -8.52 22.39 -12.11
CA ILE A 208 -8.53 21.45 -10.98
C ILE A 208 -8.64 22.19 -9.64
N GLU A 209 -7.98 23.36 -9.49
CA GLU A 209 -8.13 24.19 -8.28
C GLU A 209 -9.56 24.73 -8.13
N ARG A 210 -10.15 25.24 -9.21
CA ARG A 210 -11.54 25.74 -9.18
C ARG A 210 -12.58 24.66 -8.93
N SER A 211 -12.31 23.44 -9.36
CA SER A 211 -13.19 22.29 -9.12
C SER A 211 -13.08 21.71 -7.72
N GLY A 212 -12.11 22.16 -6.90
CA GLY A 212 -11.86 21.66 -5.55
C GLY A 212 -11.20 20.27 -5.50
N PHE A 213 -10.71 19.78 -6.64
CA PHE A 213 -10.04 18.46 -6.70
C PHE A 213 -8.52 18.55 -6.54
N MET A 214 -7.97 19.73 -6.25
CA MET A 214 -6.55 19.89 -6.01
C MET A 214 -6.15 19.32 -4.66
N THR A 215 -5.47 18.19 -4.66
CA THR A 215 -4.85 17.61 -3.45
C THR A 215 -3.41 18.13 -3.28
N VAL A 216 -2.87 18.02 -2.05
CA VAL A 216 -1.47 18.38 -1.77
C VAL A 216 -0.51 17.51 -2.61
N SER A 217 -0.81 16.24 -2.79
CA SER A 217 -0.04 15.32 -3.61
C SER A 217 -0.05 15.73 -5.08
N LEU A 218 -1.23 16.04 -5.63
CA LEU A 218 -1.40 16.45 -7.00
C LEU A 218 -0.69 17.78 -7.30
N LYS A 219 -0.78 18.74 -6.37
CA LYS A 219 -0.08 20.03 -6.49
C LYS A 219 1.44 19.82 -6.58
N LYS A 220 2.02 19.02 -5.68
CA LYS A 220 3.45 18.64 -5.72
C LYS A 220 3.82 18.03 -7.07
N SER A 221 2.97 17.14 -7.59
CA SER A 221 3.21 16.51 -8.90
C SER A 221 3.18 17.52 -10.05
N PHE A 222 2.26 18.48 -10.04
CA PHE A 222 2.20 19.53 -11.05
C PHE A 222 3.39 20.51 -10.95
N ASP A 223 3.84 20.83 -9.75
CA ASP A 223 5.04 21.63 -9.54
C ASP A 223 6.28 20.92 -10.11
N ALA A 224 6.39 19.59 -9.90
CA ALA A 224 7.46 18.79 -10.50
C ALA A 224 7.39 18.78 -12.04
N LEU A 225 6.20 18.69 -12.62
CA LEU A 225 6.01 18.77 -14.08
C LEU A 225 6.42 20.15 -14.66
N ARG A 226 6.31 21.24 -13.88
CA ARG A 226 6.77 22.59 -14.25
C ARG A 226 8.29 22.75 -14.11
N GLY A 227 9.01 21.72 -13.64
CA GLY A 227 10.44 21.83 -13.34
C GLY A 227 10.74 22.65 -12.09
N ILE A 228 9.74 22.97 -11.28
CA ILE A 228 9.93 23.56 -9.97
C ILE A 228 10.58 22.46 -9.13
N SER A 229 11.83 22.72 -8.69
CA SER A 229 12.57 21.80 -7.82
C SER A 229 11.83 21.63 -6.51
N ILE A 230 10.99 20.62 -6.45
CA ILE A 230 10.55 20.09 -5.17
C ILE A 230 11.75 19.28 -4.69
N GLU A 231 12.34 19.65 -3.56
CA GLU A 231 13.14 18.70 -2.81
C GLU A 231 12.27 17.46 -2.65
N LYS A 232 12.55 16.46 -3.49
CA LYS A 232 11.96 15.15 -3.35
C LYS A 232 12.56 14.67 -2.05
N ASP A 233 11.84 14.88 -0.95
CA ASP A 233 12.22 14.38 0.36
C ASP A 233 12.09 12.86 0.34
N TYR A 234 13.06 12.25 -0.35
CA TYR A 234 13.29 10.81 -0.34
C TYR A 234 14.27 10.43 0.76
N SER A 235 14.76 11.40 1.56
CA SER A 235 15.68 11.14 2.67
C SER A 235 15.07 10.28 3.78
N GLU A 236 13.72 10.22 3.84
CA GLU A 236 13.01 9.26 4.68
C GLU A 236 12.98 7.83 4.09
N TYR A 237 13.48 7.62 2.86
CA TYR A 237 13.29 6.38 2.10
C TYR A 237 14.56 5.93 1.39
N ASP A 238 15.72 6.04 2.03
CA ASP A 238 16.88 5.22 1.69
C ASP A 238 16.60 3.75 2.06
N PHE A 239 15.55 3.21 1.44
CA PHE A 239 15.38 1.78 1.40
C PHE A 239 16.20 1.25 0.23
N GLU A 240 17.39 0.74 0.53
CA GLU A 240 17.92 -0.34 -0.29
C GLU A 240 16.80 -1.38 -0.39
N TYR A 241 16.29 -1.60 -1.61
CA TYR A 241 15.42 -2.74 -1.89
C TYR A 241 16.24 -3.98 -1.58
N GLU A 242 16.10 -4.49 -0.37
CA GLU A 242 16.56 -5.84 -0.07
C GLU A 242 15.72 -6.78 -0.92
N ASP A 243 16.36 -7.40 -1.92
CA ASP A 243 15.77 -8.51 -2.65
C ASP A 243 15.25 -9.50 -1.59
N PRO A 244 13.94 -9.77 -1.51
CA PRO A 244 13.39 -10.68 -0.50
C PRO A 244 13.95 -12.10 -0.61
N TYR A 245 14.73 -12.39 -1.66
CA TYR A 245 15.45 -13.63 -1.91
C TYR A 245 16.95 -13.55 -1.62
N PHE A 246 17.52 -12.35 -1.35
CA PHE A 246 18.78 -12.30 -0.63
C PHE A 246 18.54 -12.93 0.72
N GLU A 247 19.45 -13.82 1.15
CA GLU A 247 19.33 -14.54 2.41
C GLU A 247 18.91 -13.54 3.50
N LYS A 248 17.62 -13.61 3.88
CA LYS A 248 17.10 -12.79 4.99
C LYS A 248 18.03 -13.03 6.14
N PRO A 249 18.58 -11.98 6.79
CA PRO A 249 19.28 -12.16 8.04
C PRO A 249 18.35 -13.05 8.88
N LYS A 250 18.86 -14.18 9.34
CA LYS A 250 18.09 -15.25 10.02
C LYS A 250 17.09 -14.59 10.94
N ARG A 251 15.80 -14.66 10.63
CA ARG A 251 14.72 -14.06 11.45
C ARG A 251 15.04 -14.41 12.87
N THR A 252 15.37 -13.41 13.69
CA THR A 252 15.71 -13.62 15.10
C THR A 252 14.56 -14.41 15.68
N SER A 253 14.83 -15.64 16.11
CA SER A 253 13.74 -16.52 16.53
C SER A 253 13.06 -15.91 17.75
N TYR A 254 11.77 -16.16 17.94
CA TYR A 254 11.07 -15.76 19.16
C TYR A 254 11.85 -16.13 20.44
N ARG A 255 12.60 -17.26 20.42
CA ARG A 255 13.48 -17.69 21.51
C ARG A 255 14.67 -16.74 21.72
N ASP A 256 15.26 -16.23 20.64
CA ASP A 256 16.42 -15.34 20.70
C ASP A 256 16.02 -13.95 21.20
N ILE A 257 14.88 -13.43 20.74
CA ILE A 257 14.37 -12.15 21.22
C ILE A 257 13.97 -12.25 22.68
N ARG A 258 13.31 -13.33 23.10
CA ARG A 258 12.97 -13.58 24.51
C ARG A 258 14.22 -13.69 25.41
N ARG A 259 15.35 -14.18 24.87
CA ARG A 259 16.61 -14.27 25.57
C ARG A 259 17.24 -12.90 25.79
N VAL A 260 17.18 -12.02 24.79
CA VAL A 260 17.68 -10.63 24.86
C VAL A 260 16.82 -9.80 25.80
N THR A 261 15.49 -9.87 25.71
CA THR A 261 14.58 -9.14 26.59
C THR A 261 14.67 -9.52 28.04
N LYS A 262 14.85 -10.81 28.36
CA LYS A 262 15.07 -11.27 29.72
C LYS A 262 16.41 -10.79 30.33
N LYS A 263 17.43 -10.58 29.50
CA LYS A 263 18.77 -10.18 29.97
C LYS A 263 18.93 -8.68 30.18
N SER A 264 18.26 -7.82 29.37
CA SER A 264 18.51 -6.37 29.37
C SER A 264 17.43 -5.55 30.07
N GLY A 265 16.24 -6.10 30.34
CA GLY A 265 15.14 -5.35 30.98
C GLY A 265 14.63 -4.14 30.19
N GLU A 266 15.33 -3.73 29.13
CA GLU A 266 15.03 -2.55 28.30
C GLU A 266 15.26 -2.85 26.83
N PHE A 267 14.25 -2.54 25.98
CA PHE A 267 14.47 -2.39 24.55
C PHE A 267 14.99 -0.98 24.26
N LYS A 268 16.29 -0.84 24.12
CA LYS A 268 16.88 0.41 23.59
C LYS A 268 16.65 0.56 22.09
N ASN A 269 16.61 -0.54 21.36
CA ASN A 269 16.26 -0.59 19.93
C ASN A 269 15.24 -1.68 19.70
N LEU A 270 14.19 -1.40 18.89
CA LEU A 270 13.25 -2.42 18.47
C LEU A 270 13.96 -3.45 17.59
N PRO A 271 13.62 -4.75 17.72
CA PRO A 271 14.13 -5.76 16.79
C PRO A 271 13.75 -5.40 15.35
N GLU A 272 14.67 -5.58 14.43
CA GLU A 272 14.37 -5.44 12.99
C GLU A 272 13.28 -6.43 12.56
N GLY A 273 12.37 -5.98 11.68
CA GLY A 273 11.32 -6.81 11.09
C GLY A 273 10.06 -6.98 11.94
N LEU A 274 9.85 -6.11 12.96
CA LEU A 274 8.55 -6.04 13.64
C LEU A 274 7.51 -5.38 12.75
N GLU A 275 6.32 -5.97 12.72
CA GLU A 275 5.20 -5.50 11.94
C GLU A 275 4.51 -4.31 12.63
N ILE A 276 4.52 -3.14 12.00
CA ILE A 276 3.91 -1.92 12.51
C ILE A 276 2.46 -1.86 12.02
N ILE A 277 1.53 -1.58 12.93
CA ILE A 277 0.13 -1.37 12.56
C ILE A 277 -0.03 0.08 12.06
N PRO A 278 -0.69 0.31 10.91
CA PRO A 278 -0.97 1.66 10.43
C PRO A 278 -1.70 2.50 11.47
N SER A 279 -1.24 3.73 11.71
CA SER A 279 -1.90 4.64 12.67
C SER A 279 -3.36 4.93 12.28
N GLY A 280 -3.68 4.97 10.99
CA GLY A 280 -5.05 5.16 10.48
C GLY A 280 -6.01 4.00 10.75
N ARG A 281 -5.50 2.84 11.19
CA ARG A 281 -6.35 1.71 11.61
C ARG A 281 -7.09 1.98 12.92
N PHE A 282 -6.61 2.95 13.71
CA PHE A 282 -7.22 3.27 15.00
C PHE A 282 -7.66 4.73 15.05
N GLN A 283 -8.90 4.94 15.48
CA GLN A 283 -9.34 6.23 15.94
C GLN A 283 -8.90 6.39 17.41
N VAL A 284 -8.14 7.43 17.71
CA VAL A 284 -7.61 7.73 19.04
C VAL A 284 -8.56 8.70 19.72
N ILE A 285 -9.22 8.29 20.80
CA ILE A 285 -10.27 9.08 21.46
C ILE A 285 -9.83 9.36 22.90
N PRO A 286 -9.66 10.63 23.33
CA PRO A 286 -9.35 10.97 24.70
C PRO A 286 -10.52 10.63 25.63
N VAL A 287 -10.21 10.21 26.85
CA VAL A 287 -11.18 9.90 27.91
C VAL A 287 -11.13 11.02 28.94
N ASP A 288 -12.11 11.92 28.90
CA ASP A 288 -12.15 13.14 29.75
C ASP A 288 -12.66 12.85 31.15
N SER A 289 -13.44 11.81 31.34
CA SER A 289 -14.02 11.44 32.65
C SER A 289 -13.96 9.92 32.86
N THR A 290 -13.92 9.49 34.13
CA THR A 290 -13.99 8.06 34.41
C THR A 290 -15.42 7.56 34.19
N ILE A 291 -15.59 6.73 33.15
CA ILE A 291 -16.87 6.28 32.60
C ILE A 291 -16.80 4.81 32.19
N ASP A 292 -17.94 4.12 32.22
CA ASP A 292 -17.97 2.75 31.68
C ASP A 292 -17.85 2.75 30.13
N ILE A 293 -17.22 1.69 29.59
CA ILE A 293 -16.93 1.59 28.15
C ILE A 293 -18.19 1.71 27.30
N LYS A 294 -19.29 1.09 27.71
CA LYS A 294 -20.53 1.07 26.93
C LYS A 294 -21.12 2.47 26.80
N THR A 295 -21.20 3.20 27.91
CA THR A 295 -21.70 4.58 27.95
C THR A 295 -20.79 5.50 27.15
N PHE A 296 -19.45 5.36 27.31
CA PHE A 296 -18.47 6.14 26.57
C PHE A 296 -18.61 5.95 25.05
N VAL A 297 -18.59 4.71 24.58
CA VAL A 297 -18.70 4.37 23.15
C VAL A 297 -20.02 4.89 22.57
N SER A 298 -21.13 4.77 23.31
CA SER A 298 -22.43 5.33 22.91
C SER A 298 -22.41 6.85 22.80
N SER A 299 -21.75 7.55 23.75
CA SER A 299 -21.64 9.01 23.72
C SER A 299 -20.80 9.53 22.55
N GLN A 300 -19.88 8.74 22.05
CA GLN A 300 -19.06 9.06 20.88
C GLN A 300 -19.73 8.73 19.53
N GLY A 301 -20.97 8.21 19.53
CA GLY A 301 -21.68 7.78 18.33
C GLY A 301 -21.04 6.57 17.64
N ILE A 302 -20.18 5.84 18.32
CA ILE A 302 -19.48 4.68 17.79
C ILE A 302 -20.37 3.43 17.94
N PRO A 303 -20.60 2.63 16.89
CA PRO A 303 -21.33 1.38 17.03
C PRO A 303 -20.63 0.44 18.02
N PHE A 304 -21.31 0.09 19.11
CA PHE A 304 -20.74 -0.85 20.08
C PHE A 304 -20.65 -2.24 19.49
N GLN A 305 -19.48 -2.59 18.96
CA GLN A 305 -19.17 -3.95 18.53
C GLN A 305 -18.14 -4.59 19.46
N LYS A 306 -18.51 -5.75 20.02
CA LYS A 306 -17.63 -6.52 20.88
C LYS A 306 -16.38 -6.89 20.07
N GLY A 307 -15.25 -6.33 20.38
CA GLY A 307 -14.01 -6.69 19.78
C GLY A 307 -13.21 -5.62 19.03
N ARG A 308 -13.68 -4.37 18.98
CA ARG A 308 -12.99 -3.28 18.26
C ARG A 308 -12.38 -2.19 19.13
N GLY A 309 -12.67 -2.18 20.42
CA GLY A 309 -12.21 -1.13 21.34
C GLY A 309 -11.10 -1.61 22.27
N PHE A 310 -10.09 -0.77 22.43
CA PHE A 310 -8.95 -0.99 23.32
C PHE A 310 -8.83 0.18 24.29
N TYR A 311 -8.72 -0.13 25.58
CA TYR A 311 -8.54 0.89 26.60
C TYR A 311 -7.08 0.93 27.06
N GLU A 312 -6.60 2.14 27.32
CA GLU A 312 -5.25 2.39 27.78
C GLU A 312 -5.08 1.98 29.25
N LEU A 313 -3.96 1.37 29.56
CA LEU A 313 -3.54 1.08 30.93
C LEU A 313 -2.87 2.32 31.53
N SER A 314 -3.50 2.91 32.57
CA SER A 314 -2.97 4.10 33.25
C SER A 314 -1.82 3.82 34.23
N LYS A 315 -1.69 2.57 34.67
CA LYS A 315 -0.63 2.10 35.59
C LYS A 315 -0.36 0.61 35.28
N SER A 316 0.75 0.09 35.81
CA SER A 316 1.07 -1.33 35.78
C SER A 316 0.02 -2.18 36.52
N VAL A 317 -1.14 -2.36 35.91
CA VAL A 317 -2.22 -3.16 36.46
C VAL A 317 -1.96 -4.62 36.14
N LYS A 318 -2.02 -5.49 37.13
CA LYS A 318 -2.06 -6.93 36.91
C LYS A 318 -3.37 -7.28 36.20
N VAL A 319 -3.34 -7.34 34.88
CA VAL A 319 -4.50 -7.73 34.07
C VAL A 319 -4.48 -9.23 33.93
N GLN A 320 -5.53 -9.86 34.40
CA GLN A 320 -5.62 -11.33 34.41
C GLN A 320 -6.26 -11.90 33.13
N GLN A 321 -7.03 -11.12 32.39
CA GLN A 321 -7.69 -11.54 31.16
C GLN A 321 -7.77 -10.40 30.14
N TYR A 322 -7.21 -10.61 28.96
CA TYR A 322 -7.33 -9.72 27.81
C TYR A 322 -7.35 -10.55 26.53
N LYS A 323 -8.03 -10.02 25.52
CA LYS A 323 -8.16 -10.68 24.23
C LYS A 323 -6.97 -10.35 23.32
N GLU A 324 -6.64 -9.08 23.26
CA GLU A 324 -5.57 -8.55 22.40
C GLU A 324 -4.85 -7.38 23.09
N ILE A 325 -3.59 -7.16 22.70
CA ILE A 325 -2.77 -6.04 23.17
C ILE A 325 -2.29 -5.25 21.98
N ILE A 326 -2.37 -3.91 22.11
CA ILE A 326 -1.75 -2.95 21.21
C ILE A 326 -0.74 -2.14 22.00
N LEU A 327 0.45 -1.97 21.48
CA LEU A 327 1.47 -1.07 22.00
C LEU A 327 1.60 0.14 21.09
N MET A 328 1.75 1.33 21.67
CA MET A 328 2.13 2.52 20.92
C MET A 328 3.48 3.03 21.46
N ASN A 329 4.44 3.19 20.59
CA ASN A 329 5.72 3.80 20.93
C ASN A 329 5.49 5.30 21.18
N LYS A 330 5.84 5.80 22.37
CA LYS A 330 5.63 7.22 22.75
C LYS A 330 6.49 8.19 21.93
N ARG A 331 7.62 7.73 21.42
CA ARG A 331 8.56 8.56 20.66
C ARG A 331 8.18 8.64 19.17
N THR A 332 7.83 7.50 18.56
CA THR A 332 7.57 7.42 17.10
C THR A 332 6.09 7.46 16.76
N GLY A 333 5.19 7.24 17.72
CA GLY A 333 3.75 7.12 17.47
C GLY A 333 3.32 5.80 16.80
N GLU A 334 4.27 4.89 16.55
CA GLU A 334 4.02 3.61 15.88
C GLU A 334 3.25 2.64 16.76
N PHE A 335 2.36 1.87 16.13
CA PHE A 335 1.57 0.85 16.78
C PHE A 335 2.06 -0.56 16.46
N PHE A 336 2.06 -1.42 17.47
CA PHE A 336 2.39 -2.85 17.38
C PHE A 336 1.28 -3.66 18.02
N GLY A 337 0.83 -4.73 17.34
CA GLY A 337 -0.25 -5.57 17.83
C GLY A 337 0.09 -7.05 17.80
N GLY A 338 -0.83 -7.87 18.27
CA GLY A 338 -0.77 -9.31 18.15
C GLY A 338 0.54 -9.93 18.62
N LYS A 339 1.25 -10.61 17.71
CA LYS A 339 2.51 -11.31 17.97
C LYS A 339 3.64 -10.36 18.36
N GLU A 340 3.75 -9.22 17.69
CA GLU A 340 4.79 -8.23 17.89
C GLU A 340 4.68 -7.55 19.25
N ALA A 341 3.46 -7.11 19.62
CA ALA A 341 3.22 -6.52 20.95
C ALA A 341 3.56 -7.50 22.09
N ARG A 342 3.21 -8.75 21.92
CA ARG A 342 3.52 -9.80 22.89
C ARG A 342 5.02 -10.04 23.00
N LEU A 343 5.71 -10.04 21.88
CA LEU A 343 7.15 -10.18 21.80
C LEU A 343 7.87 -9.05 22.54
N ILE A 344 7.47 -7.79 22.27
CA ILE A 344 8.02 -6.61 22.93
C ILE A 344 7.80 -6.70 24.45
N LEU A 345 6.66 -7.21 24.90
CA LEU A 345 6.33 -7.37 26.30
C LEU A 345 6.92 -8.63 26.96
N GLY A 346 7.64 -9.47 26.21
CA GLY A 346 8.19 -10.74 26.72
C GLY A 346 7.12 -11.78 27.08
N LEU A 347 5.91 -11.65 26.52
CA LEU A 347 4.80 -12.59 26.71
C LEU A 347 4.94 -13.81 25.79
N LYS A 348 4.24 -14.90 26.14
CA LYS A 348 4.17 -16.09 25.29
C LYS A 348 3.41 -15.80 23.98
N PRO A 349 3.73 -16.49 22.86
CA PRO A 349 2.93 -16.39 21.65
C PRO A 349 1.49 -16.86 21.93
N GLN A 350 0.54 -16.26 21.23
CA GLN A 350 -0.87 -16.60 21.34
C GLN A 350 -1.08 -18.07 20.90
N THR A 351 -1.81 -18.84 21.68
CA THR A 351 -2.27 -20.17 21.27
C THR A 351 -3.53 -20.05 20.43
N ALA A 352 -3.80 -21.01 19.54
CA ALA A 352 -4.93 -21.02 18.61
C ALA A 352 -6.33 -20.89 19.27
N SER A 353 -6.44 -21.08 20.58
CA SER A 353 -7.68 -20.98 21.34
C SER A 353 -8.02 -19.59 21.92
N GLY A 354 -7.20 -18.57 21.66
CA GLY A 354 -7.55 -17.16 21.82
C GLY A 354 -7.68 -16.58 23.22
N GLY A 355 -7.61 -17.36 24.27
CA GLY A 355 -7.68 -16.87 25.65
C GLY A 355 -6.31 -16.74 26.29
N ILE A 356 -5.96 -15.59 26.86
CA ILE A 356 -4.70 -15.40 27.57
C ILE A 356 -4.97 -15.16 29.05
N THR A 357 -4.39 -16.01 29.88
CA THR A 357 -4.41 -15.94 31.34
C THR A 357 -3.09 -15.43 31.92
N GLU A 358 -2.16 -14.95 31.11
CA GLU A 358 -0.90 -14.42 31.60
C GLU A 358 -1.09 -13.05 32.27
N ARG A 359 -0.41 -12.88 33.41
CA ARG A 359 -0.26 -11.54 33.99
C ARG A 359 0.68 -10.72 33.14
N LEU A 360 0.31 -9.48 32.81
CA LEU A 360 1.24 -8.54 32.22
C LEU A 360 2.42 -8.37 33.21
N PRO A 361 3.67 -8.51 32.73
CA PRO A 361 4.82 -8.16 33.56
C PRO A 361 4.72 -6.69 33.99
N ASN A 362 5.46 -6.28 35.02
CA ASN A 362 5.64 -4.86 35.31
C ASN A 362 6.30 -4.22 34.11
N ILE A 363 5.50 -3.57 33.28
CA ILE A 363 5.97 -2.89 32.08
C ILE A 363 6.43 -1.52 32.56
N GLU A 364 7.69 -1.18 32.28
CA GLU A 364 8.09 0.21 32.35
C GLU A 364 7.36 0.98 31.24
N LEU A 365 6.27 1.64 31.63
CA LEU A 365 5.46 2.47 30.74
C LEU A 365 6.19 3.75 30.28
N SER A 366 7.49 3.87 30.56
CA SER A 366 8.29 5.02 30.16
C SER A 366 8.28 5.25 28.65
N ASN A 367 8.39 4.19 27.87
CA ASN A 367 8.51 4.26 26.41
C ASN A 367 7.26 3.83 25.65
N TRP A 368 6.28 3.22 26.34
CA TRP A 368 5.13 2.61 25.71
C TRP A 368 3.81 3.08 26.32
N ARG A 369 2.81 3.29 25.49
CA ARG A 369 1.41 3.26 25.86
C ARG A 369 0.86 1.86 25.57
N VAL A 370 0.17 1.26 26.50
CA VAL A 370 -0.35 -0.10 26.42
C VAL A 370 -1.86 -0.07 26.39
N PHE A 371 -2.41 -0.62 25.33
CA PHE A 371 -3.85 -0.70 25.13
C PHE A 371 -4.26 -2.17 25.12
N ILE A 372 -5.32 -2.52 25.84
CA ILE A 372 -5.84 -3.87 25.90
C ILE A 372 -7.32 -3.94 25.56
N GLN A 373 -7.66 -5.00 24.82
CA GLN A 373 -9.02 -5.34 24.50
C GLN A 373 -9.62 -6.17 25.65
N SER A 374 -10.64 -5.63 26.33
CA SER A 374 -11.31 -6.31 27.43
C SER A 374 -12.31 -7.35 26.95
N THR A 375 -12.39 -8.47 27.66
CA THR A 375 -13.49 -9.43 27.50
C THR A 375 -14.74 -9.01 28.30
N SER A 376 -14.61 -8.03 29.22
CA SER A 376 -15.69 -7.54 30.09
C SER A 376 -16.25 -6.22 29.58
N ASN A 377 -17.58 -6.15 29.40
CA ASN A 377 -18.29 -4.95 28.99
C ASN A 377 -18.45 -3.91 30.13
N ASN A 378 -18.19 -4.31 31.38
CA ASN A 378 -18.42 -3.48 32.58
C ASN A 378 -17.15 -2.76 33.05
N ARG A 379 -16.09 -2.74 32.24
CA ARG A 379 -14.86 -2.07 32.61
C ARG A 379 -15.00 -0.56 32.48
N LYS A 380 -14.43 0.16 33.45
CA LYS A 380 -14.36 1.62 33.42
C LYS A 380 -13.11 2.08 32.70
N LEU A 381 -13.27 3.07 31.84
CA LEU A 381 -12.21 3.91 31.30
C LEU A 381 -11.83 4.94 32.36
N ILE A 382 -10.57 5.31 32.42
CA ILE A 382 -10.03 6.23 33.45
C ILE A 382 -9.81 7.61 32.81
N ALA A 383 -10.23 8.66 33.47
CA ALA A 383 -9.98 10.03 33.02
C ALA A 383 -8.49 10.28 32.76
N GLY A 384 -8.16 10.99 31.68
CA GLY A 384 -6.79 11.27 31.25
C GLY A 384 -6.10 10.13 30.51
N THR A 385 -6.81 9.03 30.23
CA THR A 385 -6.35 7.95 29.36
C THR A 385 -6.92 8.10 27.96
N THR A 386 -6.59 7.15 27.07
CA THR A 386 -7.05 7.12 25.68
C THR A 386 -7.76 5.80 25.40
N PHE A 387 -8.79 5.87 24.57
CA PHE A 387 -9.47 4.73 24.01
C PHE A 387 -9.10 4.62 22.53
N LEU A 388 -8.69 3.44 22.09
CA LEU A 388 -8.48 3.16 20.67
C LEU A 388 -9.69 2.41 20.14
N TYR A 389 -10.28 2.93 19.08
CA TYR A 389 -11.31 2.25 18.32
C TYR A 389 -10.75 1.80 16.96
N GLU A 390 -10.80 0.52 16.69
CA GLU A 390 -10.35 -0.02 15.42
C GLU A 390 -11.39 0.29 14.34
N VAL A 391 -10.99 1.10 13.36
CA VAL A 391 -11.80 1.38 12.17
C VAL A 391 -11.71 0.16 11.27
N ILE A 392 -12.84 -0.53 11.07
CA ILE A 392 -12.94 -1.62 10.10
C ILE A 392 -13.90 -1.10 9.03
N ASP A 393 -13.38 -0.92 7.83
CA ASP A 393 -14.15 -0.61 6.62
C ASP A 393 -15.01 -1.79 6.20
#